data_e4ed51f6d19938c1151bd948a8fa32c6
#
_entry.id   e4ed51f6d19938c1151bd948a8fa32c6
#
_cell.length_a   1.000
_cell.length_b   1.000
_cell.length_c   1.000
_cell.angle_alpha   90.00
_cell.angle_beta   90.00
_cell.angle_gamma   90.00
#
_symmetry.space_group_name_H-M   'P 1'
#
loop_
_entity.id
_entity.type
_entity.pdbx_description
1 polymer ?
#
loop_
_entity_poly.entity_id
_entity_poly.type
_entity_poly.pdbx_seq_one_letter_code
_entity_poly.pdbx_strand_id
1 'polypeptide(L)'
;MCIRDSDGTLTVPNHDFAALRQTLGLEPKQDILAGIAERTPERRAADMAYIRAWEVEIAERSECARGALALLERLTSAGVERAILTRNRRDVGLRTLQVIGLDHFFDPSAVWGRESCEPKPSPAGVRGLCHLKNVSPSRSCIVGDHVMDVRAGHAAGAIGILVHPDPSAAWLMAVKHHVHGLNEL
;
A
#
# COMPACT_ATOMS: atom_id res chain seq x y z
N MET A 1 4.35 2.51 -16.02
CA MET A 1 4.62 1.70 -14.79
C MET A 1 3.36 1.66 -13.94
N CYS A 2 3.12 0.56 -13.24
CA CYS A 2 2.02 0.44 -12.29
C CYS A 2 2.58 0.18 -10.88
N ILE A 3 2.36 1.15 -9.97
CA ILE A 3 2.70 1.05 -8.54
C ILE A 3 1.44 0.59 -7.82
N ARG A 4 1.59 -0.29 -6.80
CA ARG A 4 0.44 -0.79 -6.03
C ARG A 4 0.68 -0.68 -4.53
N ASP A 5 -0.39 -0.51 -3.78
CA ASP A 5 -0.37 -0.93 -2.38
C ASP A 5 -0.42 -2.46 -2.29
N SER A 6 0.07 -3.05 -1.21
CA SER A 6 -0.04 -4.49 -0.97
C SER A 6 -1.37 -4.82 -0.29
N ASP A 7 -1.61 -4.19 0.83
CA ASP A 7 -2.70 -4.54 1.74
C ASP A 7 -4.02 -3.90 1.29
N GLY A 8 -5.09 -4.68 1.27
CA GLY A 8 -6.40 -4.22 0.78
C GLY A 8 -6.47 -4.00 -0.74
N THR A 9 -5.35 -4.11 -1.46
CA THR A 9 -5.27 -3.97 -2.92
C THR A 9 -4.91 -5.28 -3.60
N LEU A 10 -3.69 -5.80 -3.38
CA LEU A 10 -3.30 -7.15 -3.85
C LEU A 10 -3.79 -8.25 -2.93
N THR A 11 -4.10 -7.93 -1.68
CA THR A 11 -4.68 -8.83 -0.69
C THR A 11 -6.14 -8.49 -0.41
N VAL A 12 -6.89 -9.49 0.04
CA VAL A 12 -8.19 -9.26 0.69
C VAL A 12 -7.95 -8.45 1.97
N PRO A 13 -8.72 -7.37 2.23
CA PRO A 13 -8.58 -6.60 3.46
C PRO A 13 -8.82 -7.49 4.69
N ASN A 14 -7.82 -7.60 5.57
CA ASN A 14 -7.88 -8.41 6.80
C ASN A 14 -7.34 -7.66 8.03
N HIS A 15 -7.10 -6.36 7.93
CA HIS A 15 -6.56 -5.51 8.98
C HIS A 15 -7.67 -4.94 9.86
N ASP A 16 -7.70 -5.33 11.13
CA ASP A 16 -8.55 -4.66 12.13
C ASP A 16 -7.78 -3.49 12.77
N PHE A 17 -7.70 -2.38 12.05
CA PHE A 17 -7.07 -1.15 12.55
C PHE A 17 -7.83 -0.54 13.76
N ALA A 18 -9.10 -0.86 13.96
CA ALA A 18 -9.85 -0.38 15.12
C ALA A 18 -9.38 -1.09 16.39
N ALA A 19 -9.28 -2.42 16.35
CA ALA A 19 -8.72 -3.22 17.45
C ALA A 19 -7.25 -2.85 17.72
N LEU A 20 -6.45 -2.62 16.67
CA LEU A 20 -5.06 -2.18 16.83
C LEU A 20 -4.96 -0.84 17.57
N ARG A 21 -5.77 0.17 17.21
CA ARG A 21 -5.81 1.46 17.90
C ARG A 21 -6.21 1.29 19.37
N GLN A 22 -7.22 0.48 19.65
CA GLN A 22 -7.67 0.20 21.01
C GLN A 22 -6.55 -0.43 21.84
N THR A 23 -5.85 -1.43 21.32
CA THR A 23 -4.73 -2.09 22.00
C THR A 23 -3.59 -1.13 22.28
N LEU A 24 -3.33 -0.21 21.35
CA LEU A 24 -2.29 0.81 21.50
C LEU A 24 -2.76 2.02 22.34
N GLY A 25 -4.03 2.09 22.75
CA GLY A 25 -4.58 3.24 23.49
C GLY A 25 -4.56 4.53 22.67
N LEU A 26 -4.92 4.44 21.39
CA LEU A 26 -5.05 5.56 20.44
C LEU A 26 -6.52 5.90 20.22
N GLU A 27 -6.80 7.14 19.83
CA GLU A 27 -8.15 7.59 19.48
C GLU A 27 -8.67 6.87 18.22
N PRO A 28 -9.98 6.66 18.06
CA PRO A 28 -10.56 5.85 16.98
C PRO A 28 -10.18 6.24 15.56
N LYS A 29 -9.85 7.53 15.31
CA LYS A 29 -9.50 8.04 13.99
C LYS A 29 -8.04 8.55 13.90
N GLN A 30 -7.27 8.40 14.96
CA GLN A 30 -5.88 8.85 15.00
C GLN A 30 -5.02 8.04 14.03
N ASP A 31 -4.10 8.69 13.33
CA ASP A 31 -3.07 7.98 12.57
C ASP A 31 -2.15 7.24 13.56
N ILE A 32 -1.98 5.94 13.35
CA ILE A 32 -1.31 5.05 14.31
C ILE A 32 0.16 5.44 14.46
N LEU A 33 0.86 5.65 13.34
CA LEU A 33 2.28 5.96 13.38
C LEU A 33 2.56 7.36 13.93
N ALA A 34 1.71 8.34 13.59
CA ALA A 34 1.80 9.68 14.15
C ALA A 34 1.54 9.68 15.66
N GLY A 35 0.50 8.99 16.13
CA GLY A 35 0.19 8.89 17.55
C GLY A 35 1.29 8.21 18.37
N ILE A 36 1.97 7.21 17.79
CA ILE A 36 3.11 6.54 18.43
C ILE A 36 4.35 7.46 18.45
N ALA A 37 4.56 8.27 17.41
CA ALA A 37 5.70 9.17 17.32
C ALA A 37 5.75 10.20 18.48
N GLU A 38 4.61 10.55 19.04
CA GLU A 38 4.46 11.50 20.16
C GLU A 38 4.79 10.89 21.54
N ARG A 39 5.04 9.56 21.62
CA ARG A 39 5.31 8.85 22.87
C ARG A 39 6.77 8.92 23.30
N THR A 40 7.04 8.54 24.57
CA THR A 40 8.43 8.39 25.04
C THR A 40 9.18 7.35 24.19
N PRO A 41 10.51 7.45 24.09
CA PRO A 41 11.31 6.51 23.27
C PRO A 41 11.05 5.04 23.64
N GLU A 42 10.95 4.71 24.92
CA GLU A 42 10.73 3.35 25.43
C GLU A 42 9.36 2.83 25.03
N ARG A 43 8.32 3.65 25.22
CA ARG A 43 6.94 3.27 24.84
C ARG A 43 6.80 3.14 23.34
N ARG A 44 7.41 4.06 22.58
CA ARG A 44 7.44 4.00 21.10
C ARG A 44 8.09 2.70 20.62
N ALA A 45 9.23 2.31 21.21
CA ALA A 45 9.91 1.08 20.82
C ALA A 45 9.03 -0.16 21.09
N ALA A 46 8.35 -0.22 22.24
CA ALA A 46 7.43 -1.30 22.57
C ALA A 46 6.24 -1.38 21.61
N ASP A 47 5.61 -0.24 21.31
CA ASP A 47 4.46 -0.17 20.40
C ASP A 47 4.86 -0.53 18.97
N MET A 48 6.03 -0.09 18.51
CA MET A 48 6.56 -0.46 17.18
C MET A 48 6.89 -1.96 17.08
N ALA A 49 7.38 -2.57 18.14
CA ALA A 49 7.61 -4.01 18.20
C ALA A 49 6.27 -4.79 18.14
N TYR A 50 5.25 -4.31 18.86
CA TYR A 50 3.91 -4.89 18.79
C TYR A 50 3.31 -4.78 17.37
N ILE A 51 3.37 -3.60 16.75
CA ILE A 51 2.89 -3.40 15.38
C ILE A 51 3.60 -4.35 14.40
N ARG A 52 4.92 -4.50 14.55
CA ARG A 52 5.66 -5.41 13.68
C ARG A 52 5.19 -6.85 13.81
N ALA A 53 4.99 -7.33 15.03
CA ALA A 53 4.48 -8.68 15.27
C ALA A 53 3.08 -8.87 14.66
N TRP A 54 2.20 -7.88 14.84
CA TRP A 54 0.85 -7.86 14.28
C TRP A 54 0.86 -7.84 12.74
N GLU A 55 1.70 -7.01 12.12
CA GLU A 55 1.85 -6.97 10.65
C GLU A 55 2.34 -8.32 10.09
N VAL A 56 3.30 -8.97 10.76
CA VAL A 56 3.78 -10.30 10.34
C VAL A 56 2.67 -11.35 10.45
N GLU A 57 1.91 -11.35 11.55
CA GLU A 57 0.78 -12.27 11.72
C GLU A 57 -0.27 -12.10 10.63
N ILE A 58 -0.57 -10.85 10.23
CA ILE A 58 -1.49 -10.55 9.14
C ILE A 58 -0.91 -11.03 7.80
N ALA A 59 0.37 -10.78 7.54
CA ALA A 59 1.03 -11.23 6.31
C ALA A 59 0.92 -12.75 6.13
N GLU A 60 1.12 -13.54 7.21
CA GLU A 60 1.00 -15.00 7.17
C GLU A 60 -0.42 -15.53 6.88
N ARG A 61 -1.44 -14.70 7.13
CA ARG A 61 -2.85 -15.03 6.88
C ARG A 61 -3.44 -14.30 5.68
N SER A 62 -2.59 -13.61 4.90
CA SER A 62 -3.05 -12.85 3.75
C SER A 62 -3.56 -13.77 2.64
N GLU A 63 -4.63 -13.36 2.00
CA GLU A 63 -5.21 -14.02 0.84
C GLU A 63 -5.12 -13.12 -0.39
N CYS A 64 -4.87 -13.71 -1.55
CA CYS A 64 -4.79 -12.99 -2.81
C CYS A 64 -6.14 -12.38 -3.18
N ALA A 65 -6.17 -11.09 -3.48
CA ALA A 65 -7.38 -10.41 -3.93
C ALA A 65 -7.84 -10.94 -5.30
N ARG A 66 -9.16 -11.04 -5.46
CA ARG A 66 -9.76 -11.46 -6.73
C ARG A 66 -9.29 -10.55 -7.88
N GLY A 67 -8.80 -11.17 -8.94
CA GLY A 67 -8.31 -10.47 -10.14
C GLY A 67 -6.86 -10.00 -10.05
N ALA A 68 -6.18 -10.09 -8.89
CA ALA A 68 -4.80 -9.63 -8.76
C ALA A 68 -3.84 -10.42 -9.66
N LEU A 69 -3.92 -11.75 -9.66
CA LEU A 69 -3.09 -12.62 -10.52
C LEU A 69 -3.30 -12.29 -12.00
N ALA A 70 -4.55 -12.32 -12.47
CA ALA A 70 -4.87 -12.07 -13.89
C ALA A 70 -4.41 -10.69 -14.36
N LEU A 71 -4.55 -9.67 -13.50
CA LEU A 71 -4.07 -8.33 -13.81
C LEU A 71 -2.55 -8.26 -13.88
N LEU A 72 -1.81 -8.91 -12.97
CA LEU A 72 -0.34 -8.96 -13.01
C LEU A 72 0.18 -9.70 -14.23
N GLU A 73 -0.46 -10.80 -14.64
CA GLU A 73 -0.15 -11.52 -15.88
C GLU A 73 -0.35 -10.64 -17.12
N ARG A 74 -1.47 -9.90 -17.20
CA ARG A 74 -1.73 -8.93 -18.28
C ARG A 74 -0.68 -7.82 -18.32
N LEU A 75 -0.32 -7.24 -17.17
CA LEU A 75 0.72 -6.22 -17.09
C LEU A 75 2.09 -6.77 -17.51
N THR A 76 2.38 -8.03 -17.18
CA THR A 76 3.61 -8.70 -17.61
C THR A 76 3.64 -8.87 -19.13
N SER A 77 2.57 -9.38 -19.71
CA SER A 77 2.44 -9.58 -21.15
C SER A 77 2.52 -8.26 -21.93
N ALA A 78 2.07 -7.15 -21.32
CA ALA A 78 2.15 -5.81 -21.90
C ALA A 78 3.49 -5.10 -21.63
N GLY A 79 4.47 -5.75 -21.00
CA GLY A 79 5.77 -5.15 -20.67
C GLY A 79 5.68 -3.97 -19.70
N VAL A 80 4.66 -3.92 -18.84
CA VAL A 80 4.46 -2.83 -17.89
C VAL A 80 5.29 -3.07 -16.64
N GLU A 81 6.20 -2.13 -16.30
CA GLU A 81 6.95 -2.15 -15.05
C GLU A 81 6.02 -2.09 -13.83
N ARG A 82 6.37 -2.84 -12.79
CA ARG A 82 5.57 -2.99 -11.56
C ARG A 82 6.41 -2.65 -10.34
N ALA A 83 5.75 -2.08 -9.32
CA ALA A 83 6.37 -1.77 -8.04
C ALA A 83 5.33 -1.83 -6.92
N ILE A 84 5.80 -1.98 -5.69
CA ILE A 84 4.99 -1.92 -4.47
C ILE A 84 5.40 -0.70 -3.65
N LEU A 85 4.41 0.03 -3.15
CA LEU A 85 4.58 1.11 -2.19
C LEU A 85 3.59 0.89 -1.03
N THR A 86 4.06 0.32 0.06
CA THR A 86 3.23 0.00 1.23
C THR A 86 3.56 0.87 2.44
N ARG A 87 2.58 1.05 3.35
CA ARG A 87 2.79 1.65 4.68
C ARG A 87 3.32 0.64 5.71
N ASN A 88 3.32 -0.64 5.38
CA ASN A 88 4.00 -1.66 6.16
C ASN A 88 5.52 -1.56 5.98
N ARG A 89 6.26 -2.31 6.78
CA ARG A 89 7.68 -2.51 6.55
C ARG A 89 7.91 -3.27 5.24
N ARG A 90 9.05 -3.01 4.60
CA ARG A 90 9.43 -3.67 3.36
C ARG A 90 9.52 -5.20 3.50
N ASP A 91 10.09 -5.69 4.59
CA ASP A 91 10.21 -7.13 4.86
C ASP A 91 8.82 -7.80 4.99
N VAL A 92 7.86 -7.12 5.62
CA VAL A 92 6.47 -7.58 5.70
C VAL A 92 5.81 -7.58 4.31
N GLY A 93 5.97 -6.51 3.53
CA GLY A 93 5.44 -6.45 2.16
C GLY A 93 5.98 -7.57 1.27
N LEU A 94 7.28 -7.87 1.33
CA LEU A 94 7.88 -9.01 0.62
C LEU A 94 7.30 -10.34 1.10
N ARG A 95 7.12 -10.51 2.42
CA ARG A 95 6.51 -11.71 2.99
C ARG A 95 5.07 -11.90 2.55
N THR A 96 4.26 -10.83 2.56
CA THR A 96 2.88 -10.84 2.04
C THR A 96 2.85 -11.33 0.59
N LEU A 97 3.71 -10.80 -0.27
CA LEU A 97 3.77 -11.23 -1.68
C LEU A 97 4.10 -12.72 -1.82
N GLN A 98 5.02 -13.25 -1.01
CA GLN A 98 5.36 -14.68 -0.99
C GLN A 98 4.17 -15.54 -0.56
N VAL A 99 3.48 -15.15 0.52
CA VAL A 99 2.33 -15.90 1.06
C VAL A 99 1.21 -15.99 0.03
N ILE A 100 0.92 -14.90 -0.68
CA ILE A 100 -0.13 -14.90 -1.72
C ILE A 100 0.35 -15.38 -3.09
N GLY A 101 1.63 -15.81 -3.22
CA GLY A 101 2.20 -16.38 -4.45
C GLY A 101 2.43 -15.37 -5.58
N LEU A 102 2.54 -14.07 -5.29
CA LEU A 102 2.71 -13.00 -6.28
C LEU A 102 4.11 -12.37 -6.29
N ASP A 103 5.05 -12.86 -5.48
CA ASP A 103 6.41 -12.32 -5.34
C ASP A 103 7.19 -12.34 -6.66
N HIS A 104 7.02 -13.37 -7.49
CA HIS A 104 7.68 -13.51 -8.78
C HIS A 104 7.31 -12.44 -9.82
N PHE A 105 6.24 -11.66 -9.59
CA PHE A 105 5.87 -10.54 -10.45
C PHE A 105 6.64 -9.25 -10.14
N PHE A 106 7.37 -9.18 -9.03
CA PHE A 106 8.00 -7.95 -8.57
C PHE A 106 9.50 -8.13 -8.37
N ASP A 107 10.26 -7.16 -8.86
CA ASP A 107 11.66 -7.01 -8.48
C ASP A 107 11.72 -6.61 -7.00
N PRO A 108 12.42 -7.36 -6.13
CA PRO A 108 12.52 -7.01 -4.72
C PRO A 108 13.04 -5.58 -4.46
N SER A 109 13.85 -5.01 -5.34
CA SER A 109 14.34 -3.62 -5.22
C SER A 109 13.22 -2.58 -5.42
N ALA A 110 12.13 -2.97 -6.10
CA ALA A 110 10.96 -2.14 -6.37
C ALA A 110 9.81 -2.37 -5.35
N VAL A 111 10.08 -3.06 -4.25
CA VAL A 111 9.17 -3.18 -3.10
C VAL A 111 9.65 -2.24 -2.02
N TRP A 112 8.91 -1.16 -1.78
CA TRP A 112 9.23 -0.11 -0.80
C TRP A 112 8.22 -0.09 0.35
N GLY A 113 8.74 -0.08 1.57
CA GLY A 113 7.98 0.03 2.82
C GLY A 113 8.11 1.43 3.44
N ARG A 114 7.51 1.60 4.62
CA ARG A 114 7.50 2.90 5.35
C ARG A 114 8.88 3.43 5.72
N GLU A 115 9.90 2.57 5.80
CA GLU A 115 11.29 2.96 6.06
C GLU A 115 12.06 3.38 4.81
N SER A 116 11.50 3.16 3.63
CA SER A 116 12.15 3.45 2.35
C SER A 116 12.03 4.92 1.94
N CYS A 117 10.97 5.58 2.38
CA CYS A 117 10.67 6.97 2.04
C CYS A 117 9.61 7.56 2.98
N GLU A 118 9.34 8.86 2.85
CA GLU A 118 8.21 9.50 3.52
C GLU A 118 6.89 8.82 3.14
N PRO A 119 6.01 8.50 4.13
CA PRO A 119 4.80 7.72 3.88
C PRO A 119 3.77 8.47 3.02
N LYS A 120 2.91 7.71 2.34
CA LYS A 120 1.73 8.24 1.65
C LYS A 120 0.88 9.10 2.61
N PRO A 121 0.40 10.29 2.23
CA PRO A 121 0.20 10.80 0.87
C PRO A 121 1.41 11.55 0.26
N SER A 122 2.60 11.51 0.85
CA SER A 122 3.80 12.10 0.24
C SER A 122 4.05 11.50 -1.15
N PRO A 123 4.46 12.31 -2.15
CA PRO A 123 4.83 11.83 -3.48
C PRO A 123 6.19 11.12 -3.54
N ALA A 124 6.97 11.14 -2.44
CA ALA A 124 8.36 10.70 -2.42
C ALA A 124 8.52 9.26 -2.90
N GLY A 125 7.67 8.32 -2.41
CA GLY A 125 7.72 6.91 -2.80
C GLY A 125 7.39 6.70 -4.28
N VAL A 126 6.36 7.36 -4.80
CA VAL A 126 5.97 7.26 -6.22
C VAL A 126 7.10 7.79 -7.12
N ARG A 127 7.66 8.97 -6.80
CA ARG A 127 8.78 9.57 -7.57
C ARG A 127 10.02 8.70 -7.51
N GLY A 128 10.36 8.18 -6.33
CA GLY A 128 11.53 7.33 -6.15
C GLY A 128 11.45 6.02 -6.93
N LEU A 129 10.29 5.34 -6.91
CA LEU A 129 10.07 4.13 -7.70
C LEU A 129 10.05 4.42 -9.21
N CYS A 130 9.50 5.55 -9.63
CA CYS A 130 9.57 6.01 -11.02
C CYS A 130 11.01 6.24 -11.45
N HIS A 131 11.83 6.87 -10.62
CA HIS A 131 13.25 7.08 -10.87
C HIS A 131 14.01 5.74 -10.95
N LEU A 132 13.79 4.84 -9.99
CA LEU A 132 14.41 3.51 -9.95
C LEU A 132 14.16 2.72 -11.25
N LYS A 133 12.95 2.81 -11.78
CA LYS A 133 12.55 2.09 -13.01
C LYS A 133 12.71 2.92 -14.29
N ASN A 134 13.32 4.10 -14.20
CA ASN A 134 13.53 5.02 -15.33
C ASN A 134 12.22 5.31 -16.12
N VAL A 135 11.13 5.55 -15.39
CA VAL A 135 9.80 5.86 -15.96
C VAL A 135 9.33 7.21 -15.45
N SER A 136 8.79 8.06 -16.35
CA SER A 136 8.19 9.32 -15.93
C SER A 136 6.93 9.09 -15.07
N PRO A 137 6.72 9.85 -13.97
CA PRO A 137 5.47 9.81 -13.21
C PRO A 137 4.22 9.98 -14.10
N SER A 138 4.26 10.85 -15.11
CA SER A 138 3.15 11.07 -16.05
C SER A 138 2.79 9.84 -16.91
N ARG A 139 3.67 8.84 -16.96
CA ARG A 139 3.46 7.53 -17.63
C ARG A 139 3.26 6.40 -16.62
N SER A 140 2.89 6.75 -15.39
CA SER A 140 2.72 5.82 -14.28
C SER A 140 1.36 5.97 -13.63
N CYS A 141 0.90 4.90 -13.01
CA CYS A 141 -0.25 4.95 -12.11
C CYS A 141 0.12 4.37 -10.74
N ILE A 142 -0.59 4.82 -9.71
CA ILE A 142 -0.67 4.16 -8.43
C ILE A 142 -2.08 3.64 -8.21
N VAL A 143 -2.19 2.41 -7.77
CA VAL A 143 -3.46 1.72 -7.51
C VAL A 143 -3.48 1.33 -6.04
N GLY A 144 -4.48 1.75 -5.31
CA GLY A 144 -4.60 1.46 -3.88
C GLY A 144 -6.05 1.52 -3.41
N ASP A 145 -6.31 0.97 -2.23
CA ASP A 145 -7.62 0.90 -1.59
C ASP A 145 -7.93 2.13 -0.72
N HIS A 146 -6.96 3.03 -0.55
CA HIS A 146 -7.11 4.20 0.29
C HIS A 146 -6.86 5.51 -0.49
N VAL A 147 -7.58 6.58 -0.12
CA VAL A 147 -7.43 7.91 -0.73
C VAL A 147 -5.98 8.46 -0.65
N MET A 148 -5.19 8.04 0.32
CA MET A 148 -3.78 8.44 0.44
C MET A 148 -2.92 7.94 -0.72
N ASP A 149 -3.24 6.78 -1.32
CA ASP A 149 -2.57 6.25 -2.52
C ASP A 149 -2.79 7.18 -3.70
N VAL A 150 -4.04 7.53 -3.92
CA VAL A 150 -4.45 8.42 -5.01
C VAL A 150 -3.81 9.80 -4.85
N ARG A 151 -3.81 10.35 -3.62
CA ARG A 151 -3.18 11.65 -3.33
C ARG A 151 -1.66 11.61 -3.56
N ALA A 152 -0.98 10.54 -3.15
CA ALA A 152 0.45 10.36 -3.42
C ALA A 152 0.75 10.34 -4.93
N GLY A 153 -0.08 9.62 -5.69
CA GLY A 153 -0.01 9.58 -7.15
C GLY A 153 -0.16 10.96 -7.79
N HIS A 154 -1.24 11.66 -7.46
CA HIS A 154 -1.52 13.00 -8.00
C HIS A 154 -0.41 14.00 -7.64
N ALA A 155 0.06 14.00 -6.39
CA ALA A 155 1.15 14.86 -5.95
C ALA A 155 2.49 14.55 -6.64
N ALA A 156 2.68 13.32 -7.12
CA ALA A 156 3.84 12.92 -7.91
C ALA A 156 3.72 13.28 -9.40
N GLY A 157 2.51 13.57 -9.89
CA GLY A 157 2.21 13.75 -11.32
C GLY A 157 1.85 12.43 -12.03
N ALA A 158 1.47 11.40 -11.27
CA ALA A 158 1.00 10.12 -11.76
C ALA A 158 -0.54 10.03 -11.73
N ILE A 159 -1.09 9.00 -12.37
CA ILE A 159 -2.52 8.68 -12.26
C ILE A 159 -2.76 7.93 -10.95
N GLY A 160 -3.69 8.41 -10.13
CA GLY A 160 -4.16 7.70 -8.93
C GLY A 160 -5.47 6.97 -9.23
N ILE A 161 -5.52 5.67 -8.91
CA ILE A 161 -6.70 4.82 -9.08
C ILE A 161 -7.09 4.26 -7.71
N LEU A 162 -8.32 4.54 -7.28
CA LEU A 162 -8.90 3.97 -6.08
C LEU A 162 -9.54 2.62 -6.41
N VAL A 163 -9.19 1.59 -5.67
CA VAL A 163 -9.85 0.28 -5.71
C VAL A 163 -10.60 0.09 -4.39
N HIS A 164 -11.90 0.24 -4.40
CA HIS A 164 -12.70 0.09 -3.20
C HIS A 164 -14.13 -0.31 -3.56
N PRO A 165 -14.71 -1.37 -2.95
CA PRO A 165 -16.05 -1.84 -3.28
C PRO A 165 -17.15 -0.83 -2.93
N ASP A 166 -16.94 -0.06 -1.85
CA ASP A 166 -17.92 0.93 -1.36
C ASP A 166 -17.18 2.14 -0.73
N PRO A 167 -16.60 3.04 -1.55
CA PRO A 167 -15.89 4.19 -1.03
C PRO A 167 -16.88 5.24 -0.52
N SER A 168 -16.48 5.97 0.53
CA SER A 168 -17.28 7.10 1.00
C SER A 168 -17.42 8.20 -0.07
N ALA A 169 -18.53 8.96 -0.02
CA ALA A 169 -18.77 10.09 -0.93
C ALA A 169 -17.59 11.10 -0.91
N ALA A 170 -16.99 11.34 0.26
CA ALA A 170 -15.82 12.20 0.39
C ALA A 170 -14.59 11.68 -0.37
N TRP A 171 -14.41 10.36 -0.44
CA TRP A 171 -13.33 9.74 -1.22
C TRP A 171 -13.61 9.84 -2.72
N LEU A 172 -14.85 9.58 -3.15
CA LEU A 172 -15.24 9.72 -4.57
C LEU A 172 -15.02 11.14 -5.08
N MET A 173 -15.30 12.16 -4.26
CA MET A 173 -15.03 13.55 -4.61
C MET A 173 -13.53 13.87 -4.72
N ALA A 174 -12.68 13.10 -4.06
CA ALA A 174 -11.23 13.31 -4.04
C ALA A 174 -10.46 12.56 -5.15
N VAL A 175 -11.14 11.68 -5.90
CA VAL A 175 -10.50 10.83 -6.90
C VAL A 175 -11.13 11.01 -8.27
N LYS A 176 -10.33 10.85 -9.34
CA LYS A 176 -10.81 10.87 -10.74
C LYS A 176 -11.08 9.48 -11.29
N HIS A 177 -10.41 8.47 -10.76
CA HIS A 177 -10.50 7.10 -11.22
C HIS A 177 -10.81 6.19 -10.05
N HIS A 178 -11.91 5.49 -10.13
CA HIS A 178 -12.37 4.52 -9.15
C HIS A 178 -12.84 3.26 -9.84
N VAL A 179 -12.51 2.11 -9.28
CA VAL A 179 -13.01 0.79 -9.65
C VAL A 179 -13.41 0.02 -8.39
N HIS A 180 -14.37 -0.89 -8.51
CA HIS A 180 -14.84 -1.68 -7.37
C HIS A 180 -13.90 -2.86 -7.04
N GLY A 181 -13.09 -3.28 -8.00
CA GLY A 181 -12.12 -4.36 -7.84
C GLY A 181 -11.09 -4.41 -8.95
N LEU A 182 -10.02 -5.18 -8.74
CA LEU A 182 -8.90 -5.28 -9.70
C LEU A 182 -9.29 -5.93 -11.04
N ASN A 183 -10.38 -6.66 -11.10
CA ASN A 183 -10.91 -7.26 -12.33
C ASN A 183 -11.48 -6.23 -13.32
N GLU A 184 -11.63 -4.98 -12.91
CA GLU A 184 -12.09 -3.88 -13.75
C GLU A 184 -10.92 -3.09 -14.39
N LEU A 185 -9.69 -3.36 -13.99
CA LEU A 185 -8.45 -2.79 -14.53
C LEU A 185 -7.88 -3.68 -15.64
#